data_37d5ecb207f32d1150d549c104155fe6
#
_entry.id   37d5ecb207f32d1150d549c104155fe6
#
_cell.length_a   1.000
_cell.length_b   1.000
_cell.length_c   1.000
_cell.angle_alpha   90.00
_cell.angle_beta   90.00
_cell.angle_gamma   90.00
#
_symmetry.space_group_name_H-M   'P 1'
#
loop_
_entity.id
_entity.type
_entity.pdbx_description
1 polymer ?
#
loop_
_entity_poly.entity_id
_entity_poly.type
_entity_poly.pdbx_seq_one_letter_code
_entity_poly.pdbx_strand_id
1 'polypeptide(L)'
;MAHVTLRTIRYYDKQNILKPSYVSDSGARFYTDEDFARLQQILLLKYLGFTLDDIREMTIDDADYHFMLNSLNIQLKLVRDKIEQMQLVEKAIQDTSELIQKKHTIDWSQMLNLIHLTGMEKSMKNQYQDASNISARINLHSLYSVNKQGWFPWIYEQLCVRDGMKVLEIGCGDGTLWKENKDKLPENIEITLSDTSEGMLRDARRNVGIGDHRFRFRHFDCHRIPYEDQSFDLVVAGHVLFYCEDIPQVCREVKRVLKPGGRFVCSTYGSEHMKEVSELVQSFDDRIVLSAEKLYERFGRENGAEILEQYFTDVYWRTYEDELVIPDPEPLISYILSCHGNQSQYILDRYKEFQTYVRKKTEKGFRITKDAGVFIAWNS
;
A
#
# COMPACT_ATOMS: atom_id res chain seq x y z
N MET A 1 6.35 -12.56 -36.38
CA MET A 1 6.78 -11.14 -36.45
C MET A 1 6.22 -10.42 -35.23
N ALA A 2 7.00 -9.53 -34.61
CA ALA A 2 6.68 -8.95 -33.28
C ALA A 2 5.61 -7.84 -33.28
N HIS A 3 4.93 -7.55 -34.38
CA HIS A 3 3.89 -6.50 -34.53
C HIS A 3 4.28 -5.12 -33.95
N VAL A 4 5.55 -4.75 -33.99
CA VAL A 4 6.07 -3.45 -33.57
C VAL A 4 6.57 -2.63 -34.75
N THR A 5 6.48 -1.29 -34.64
CA THR A 5 6.96 -0.40 -35.69
C THR A 5 8.49 -0.21 -35.60
N LEU A 6 9.14 0.11 -36.73
CA LEU A 6 10.56 0.50 -36.74
C LEU A 6 10.83 1.71 -35.84
N ARG A 7 9.84 2.58 -35.66
CA ARG A 7 9.91 3.73 -34.74
C ARG A 7 10.01 3.27 -33.29
N THR A 8 9.26 2.25 -32.91
CA THR A 8 9.28 1.66 -31.56
C THR A 8 10.64 1.03 -31.26
N ILE A 9 11.20 0.24 -32.19
CA ILE A 9 12.52 -0.39 -32.02
C ILE A 9 13.63 0.66 -31.90
N ARG A 10 13.60 1.71 -32.72
CA ARG A 10 14.53 2.85 -32.63
C ARG A 10 14.39 3.62 -31.30
N TYR A 11 13.19 3.70 -30.78
CA TYR A 11 12.93 4.33 -29.48
C TYR A 11 13.55 3.48 -28.34
N TYR A 12 13.39 2.15 -28.38
CA TYR A 12 13.98 1.24 -27.40
C TYR A 12 15.52 1.25 -27.45
N ASP A 13 16.13 1.38 -28.63
CA ASP A 13 17.56 1.59 -28.76
C ASP A 13 18.02 2.89 -28.08
N LYS A 14 17.32 4.00 -28.34
CA LYS A 14 17.62 5.30 -27.71
C LYS A 14 17.47 5.28 -26.17
N GLN A 15 16.55 4.48 -25.66
CA GLN A 15 16.31 4.32 -24.22
C GLN A 15 17.21 3.27 -23.56
N ASN A 16 18.18 2.70 -24.29
CA ASN A 16 19.05 1.62 -23.82
C ASN A 16 18.31 0.36 -23.33
N ILE A 17 17.12 0.08 -23.86
CA ILE A 17 16.30 -1.08 -23.51
C ILE A 17 16.57 -2.26 -24.45
N LEU A 18 16.69 -1.96 -25.75
CA LEU A 18 17.04 -2.93 -26.79
C LEU A 18 18.07 -2.32 -27.74
N LYS A 19 19.32 -2.73 -27.63
CA LYS A 19 20.38 -2.30 -28.54
C LYS A 19 20.51 -3.27 -29.71
N PRO A 20 20.81 -2.77 -30.92
CA PRO A 20 21.15 -3.65 -32.03
C PRO A 20 22.52 -4.29 -31.77
N SER A 21 22.67 -5.58 -32.13
CA SER A 21 23.96 -6.30 -32.05
C SER A 21 24.99 -5.71 -32.99
N TYR A 22 24.56 -5.10 -34.10
CA TYR A 22 25.45 -4.46 -35.05
C TYR A 22 24.79 -3.22 -35.70
N VAL A 23 25.57 -2.19 -35.88
CA VAL A 23 25.20 -0.99 -36.67
C VAL A 23 26.20 -0.81 -37.80
N SER A 24 25.73 -0.76 -39.05
CA SER A 24 26.59 -0.53 -40.20
C SER A 24 27.11 0.91 -40.29
N ASP A 25 28.13 1.14 -41.09
CA ASP A 25 28.70 2.48 -41.37
C ASP A 25 27.63 3.46 -41.93
N SER A 26 26.60 2.94 -42.63
CA SER A 26 25.46 3.69 -43.12
C SER A 26 24.35 3.96 -42.04
N GLY A 27 24.57 3.50 -40.80
CA GLY A 27 23.60 3.67 -39.70
C GLY A 27 22.45 2.66 -39.71
N ALA A 28 22.51 1.60 -40.53
CA ALA A 28 21.53 0.52 -40.51
C ALA A 28 21.74 -0.39 -39.28
N ARG A 29 20.65 -0.74 -38.61
CA ARG A 29 20.63 -1.56 -37.39
C ARG A 29 20.32 -3.00 -37.71
N PHE A 30 21.10 -3.91 -37.17
CA PHE A 30 20.93 -5.35 -37.33
C PHE A 30 20.73 -5.98 -35.96
N TYR A 31 19.75 -6.86 -35.87
CA TYR A 31 19.33 -7.54 -34.65
C TYR A 31 19.48 -9.05 -34.85
N THR A 32 19.97 -9.74 -33.84
CA THR A 32 20.12 -11.20 -33.81
C THR A 32 18.84 -11.86 -33.28
N ASP A 33 18.81 -13.19 -33.26
CA ASP A 33 17.72 -13.96 -32.64
C ASP A 33 17.65 -13.73 -31.10
N GLU A 34 18.79 -13.47 -30.45
CA GLU A 34 18.85 -13.09 -29.04
C GLU A 34 18.24 -11.72 -28.82
N ASP A 35 18.55 -10.73 -29.66
CA ASP A 35 17.87 -9.42 -29.59
C ASP A 35 16.36 -9.54 -29.82
N PHE A 36 15.96 -10.49 -30.69
CA PHE A 36 14.55 -10.75 -30.95
C PHE A 36 13.88 -11.39 -29.74
N ALA A 37 14.50 -12.34 -29.05
CA ALA A 37 13.99 -12.92 -27.81
C ALA A 37 13.85 -11.84 -26.73
N ARG A 38 14.84 -10.93 -26.61
CA ARG A 38 14.80 -9.77 -25.72
C ARG A 38 13.65 -8.82 -26.06
N LEU A 39 13.41 -8.55 -27.34
CA LEU A 39 12.24 -7.77 -27.77
C LEU A 39 10.92 -8.42 -27.33
N GLN A 40 10.81 -9.75 -27.44
CA GLN A 40 9.62 -10.47 -27.00
C GLN A 40 9.39 -10.33 -25.49
N GLN A 41 10.45 -10.41 -24.68
CA GLN A 41 10.38 -10.17 -23.24
C GLN A 41 9.90 -8.74 -22.93
N ILE A 42 10.48 -7.74 -23.59
CA ILE A 42 10.08 -6.33 -23.44
C ILE A 42 8.59 -6.16 -23.76
N LEU A 43 8.12 -6.73 -24.85
CA LEU A 43 6.71 -6.62 -25.27
C LEU A 43 5.77 -7.32 -24.29
N LEU A 44 6.17 -8.48 -23.76
CA LEU A 44 5.40 -9.18 -22.74
C LEU A 44 5.28 -8.32 -21.46
N LEU A 45 6.39 -7.78 -20.98
CA LEU A 45 6.39 -6.93 -19.78
C LEU A 45 5.59 -5.64 -20.01
N LYS A 46 5.69 -5.01 -21.18
CA LYS A 46 4.82 -3.88 -21.56
C LYS A 46 3.34 -4.25 -21.58
N TYR A 47 3.00 -5.40 -22.10
CA TYR A 47 1.62 -5.91 -22.09
C TYR A 47 1.11 -6.14 -20.66
N LEU A 48 1.97 -6.57 -19.75
CA LEU A 48 1.67 -6.74 -18.33
C LEU A 48 1.62 -5.42 -17.55
N GLY A 49 1.90 -4.26 -18.19
CA GLY A 49 1.77 -2.93 -17.59
C GLY A 49 3.06 -2.34 -17.01
N PHE A 50 4.21 -2.98 -17.18
CA PHE A 50 5.50 -2.43 -16.72
C PHE A 50 5.89 -1.18 -17.51
N THR A 51 6.54 -0.22 -16.83
CA THR A 51 7.16 0.94 -17.49
C THR A 51 8.40 0.53 -18.26
N LEU A 52 8.91 1.41 -19.09
CA LEU A 52 10.18 1.13 -19.81
C LEU A 52 11.38 1.17 -18.86
N ASP A 53 11.31 1.92 -17.79
CA ASP A 53 12.39 1.97 -16.78
C ASP A 53 12.42 0.68 -15.97
N ASP A 54 11.26 0.17 -15.52
CA ASP A 54 11.18 -1.16 -14.89
C ASP A 54 11.76 -2.25 -15.80
N ILE A 55 11.38 -2.23 -17.09
CA ILE A 55 11.87 -3.20 -18.08
C ILE A 55 13.37 -3.09 -18.30
N ARG A 56 13.92 -1.89 -18.29
CA ARG A 56 15.37 -1.68 -18.42
C ARG A 56 16.13 -2.32 -17.26
N GLU A 57 15.64 -2.15 -16.03
CA GLU A 57 16.24 -2.77 -14.85
C GLU A 57 16.13 -4.30 -14.86
N MET A 58 15.04 -4.85 -15.42
CA MET A 58 14.80 -6.30 -15.52
C MET A 58 15.61 -6.99 -16.63
N THR A 59 15.99 -6.29 -17.70
CA THR A 59 16.59 -6.88 -18.89
C THR A 59 18.09 -6.65 -19.03
N ILE A 60 18.67 -5.79 -18.20
CA ILE A 60 20.12 -5.51 -18.20
C ILE A 60 20.77 -6.37 -17.11
N ASP A 61 21.57 -7.33 -17.53
CA ASP A 61 22.42 -8.24 -16.78
C ASP A 61 21.76 -9.01 -15.62
N ASP A 62 21.71 -10.35 -15.73
CA ASP A 62 21.36 -11.33 -14.69
C ASP A 62 20.38 -10.80 -13.62
N ALA A 63 19.29 -10.22 -14.10
CA ALA A 63 18.26 -9.66 -13.22
C ALA A 63 17.81 -10.75 -12.26
N ASP A 64 17.99 -10.49 -10.99
CA ASP A 64 17.66 -11.41 -9.91
C ASP A 64 16.25 -11.98 -10.16
N TYR A 65 16.17 -13.29 -10.35
CA TYR A 65 14.91 -14.05 -10.53
C TYR A 65 13.87 -13.66 -9.45
N HIS A 66 14.32 -13.36 -8.26
CA HIS A 66 13.48 -12.89 -7.17
C HIS A 66 12.87 -11.51 -7.41
N PHE A 67 13.64 -10.60 -8.02
CA PHE A 67 13.14 -9.26 -8.39
C PHE A 67 12.04 -9.37 -9.46
N MET A 68 12.25 -10.19 -10.48
CA MET A 68 11.27 -10.40 -11.55
C MET A 68 10.00 -11.06 -11.02
N LEU A 69 10.12 -12.09 -10.18
CA LEU A 69 8.98 -12.74 -9.53
C LEU A 69 8.20 -11.76 -8.64
N ASN A 70 8.89 -10.96 -7.87
CA ASN A 70 8.26 -9.99 -6.98
C ASN A 70 7.50 -8.93 -7.79
N SER A 71 8.09 -8.43 -8.86
CA SER A 71 7.46 -7.45 -9.76
C SER A 71 6.22 -8.03 -10.46
N LEU A 72 6.28 -9.26 -10.94
CA LEU A 72 5.13 -9.97 -11.53
C LEU A 72 4.01 -10.21 -10.50
N ASN A 73 4.36 -10.56 -9.26
CA ASN A 73 3.39 -10.73 -8.18
C ASN A 73 2.69 -9.42 -7.81
N ILE A 74 3.43 -8.29 -7.80
CA ILE A 74 2.86 -6.96 -7.59
C ILE A 74 1.86 -6.63 -8.72
N GLN A 75 2.24 -6.85 -9.99
CA GLN A 75 1.34 -6.62 -11.13
C GLN A 75 0.09 -7.50 -11.05
N LEU A 76 0.25 -8.77 -10.69
CA LEU A 76 -0.88 -9.69 -10.52
C LEU A 76 -1.84 -9.21 -9.42
N LYS A 77 -1.30 -8.68 -8.32
CA LYS A 77 -2.10 -8.07 -7.25
C LYS A 77 -2.90 -6.89 -7.79
N LEU A 78 -2.25 -5.95 -8.48
CA LEU A 78 -2.90 -4.77 -9.07
C LEU A 78 -4.05 -5.14 -10.02
N VAL A 79 -3.84 -6.15 -10.88
CA VAL A 79 -4.88 -6.64 -11.79
C VAL A 79 -6.06 -7.23 -11.02
N ARG A 80 -5.81 -7.98 -9.96
CA ARG A 80 -6.86 -8.58 -9.11
C ARG A 80 -7.68 -7.52 -8.39
N ASP A 81 -7.01 -6.54 -7.79
CA ASP A 81 -7.68 -5.44 -7.09
C ASP A 81 -8.57 -4.65 -8.05
N LYS A 82 -8.10 -4.45 -9.29
CA LYS A 82 -8.91 -3.81 -10.34
C LYS A 82 -10.11 -4.64 -10.77
N ILE A 83 -9.97 -5.96 -10.87
CA ILE A 83 -11.08 -6.87 -11.18
C ILE A 83 -12.14 -6.79 -10.08
N GLU A 84 -11.72 -6.85 -8.82
CA GLU A 84 -12.62 -6.76 -7.66
C GLU A 84 -13.40 -5.46 -7.64
N GLN A 85 -12.72 -4.34 -7.89
CA GLN A 85 -13.37 -3.03 -7.97
C GLN A 85 -14.37 -2.95 -9.12
N MET A 86 -14.02 -3.48 -10.30
CA MET A 86 -14.95 -3.51 -11.43
C MET A 86 -16.19 -4.36 -11.14
N GLN A 87 -16.05 -5.44 -10.38
CA GLN A 87 -17.17 -6.26 -9.92
C GLN A 87 -18.10 -5.50 -8.96
N LEU A 88 -17.53 -4.67 -8.07
CA LEU A 88 -18.34 -3.79 -7.19
C LEU A 88 -19.11 -2.74 -8.00
N VAL A 89 -18.48 -2.12 -8.98
CA VAL A 89 -19.14 -1.16 -9.89
C VAL A 89 -20.24 -1.85 -10.71
N GLU A 90 -19.96 -3.03 -11.28
CA GLU A 90 -20.92 -3.84 -12.01
C GLU A 90 -22.15 -4.15 -11.16
N LYS A 91 -21.94 -4.64 -9.94
CA LYS A 91 -23.02 -4.93 -9.00
C LYS A 91 -23.84 -3.69 -8.66
N ALA A 92 -23.20 -2.57 -8.37
CA ALA A 92 -23.90 -1.32 -8.06
C ALA A 92 -24.75 -0.81 -9.26
N ILE A 93 -24.26 -0.99 -10.49
CA ILE A 93 -25.02 -0.69 -11.70
C ILE A 93 -26.23 -1.61 -11.84
N GLN A 94 -26.05 -2.92 -11.61
CA GLN A 94 -27.13 -3.91 -11.67
C GLN A 94 -28.21 -3.62 -10.62
N ASP A 95 -27.82 -3.42 -9.35
CA ASP A 95 -28.73 -3.12 -8.25
C ASP A 95 -29.54 -1.84 -8.54
N THR A 96 -28.87 -0.80 -9.06
CA THR A 96 -29.52 0.47 -9.44
C THR A 96 -30.50 0.28 -10.60
N SER A 97 -30.10 -0.50 -11.62
CA SER A 97 -30.96 -0.80 -12.76
C SER A 97 -32.23 -1.57 -12.36
N GLU A 98 -32.08 -2.58 -11.49
CA GLU A 98 -33.22 -3.32 -10.96
C GLU A 98 -34.18 -2.46 -10.13
N LEU A 99 -33.66 -1.54 -9.33
CA LEU A 99 -34.46 -0.62 -8.53
C LEU A 99 -35.25 0.35 -9.42
N ILE A 100 -34.65 0.90 -10.46
CA ILE A 100 -35.32 1.77 -11.43
C ILE A 100 -36.43 0.99 -12.13
N GLN A 101 -36.18 -0.26 -12.54
CA GLN A 101 -37.19 -1.11 -13.19
C GLN A 101 -38.35 -1.44 -12.26
N LYS A 102 -38.09 -1.70 -10.96
CA LYS A 102 -39.13 -2.06 -9.98
C LYS A 102 -39.95 -0.85 -9.51
N LYS A 103 -39.32 0.29 -9.31
CA LYS A 103 -39.96 1.48 -8.72
C LYS A 103 -40.40 2.52 -9.73
N HIS A 104 -39.99 2.43 -10.97
CA HIS A 104 -40.17 3.45 -12.01
C HIS A 104 -39.78 4.89 -11.58
N THR A 105 -38.89 4.99 -10.58
CA THR A 105 -38.37 6.25 -10.04
C THR A 105 -36.87 6.17 -9.94
N ILE A 106 -36.19 7.30 -10.19
CA ILE A 106 -34.72 7.40 -10.04
C ILE A 106 -34.44 7.86 -8.61
N ASP A 107 -33.69 7.04 -7.87
CA ASP A 107 -33.11 7.45 -6.59
C ASP A 107 -31.75 8.11 -6.82
N TRP A 108 -31.76 9.42 -6.74
CA TRP A 108 -30.54 10.21 -6.95
C TRP A 108 -29.44 9.96 -5.93
N SER A 109 -29.76 9.49 -4.70
CA SER A 109 -28.78 9.14 -3.69
C SER A 109 -27.96 7.93 -4.11
N GLN A 110 -28.59 6.95 -4.74
CA GLN A 110 -27.92 5.77 -5.29
C GLN A 110 -27.10 6.08 -6.54
N MET A 111 -27.56 7.04 -7.38
CA MET A 111 -26.78 7.55 -8.49
C MET A 111 -25.51 8.27 -8.02
N LEU A 112 -25.57 9.00 -6.89
CA LEU A 112 -24.39 9.61 -6.27
C LEU A 112 -23.40 8.55 -5.76
N ASN A 113 -23.87 7.45 -5.18
CA ASN A 113 -23.01 6.32 -4.80
C ASN A 113 -22.32 5.68 -6.01
N LEU A 114 -23.02 5.54 -7.13
CA LEU A 114 -22.43 5.08 -8.40
C LEU A 114 -21.34 6.02 -8.89
N ILE A 115 -21.58 7.32 -8.85
CA ILE A 115 -20.60 8.35 -9.21
C ILE A 115 -19.40 8.29 -8.26
N HIS A 116 -19.65 8.06 -6.96
CA HIS A 116 -18.60 7.93 -5.96
C HIS A 116 -17.72 6.68 -6.18
N LEU A 117 -18.34 5.53 -6.46
CA LEU A 117 -17.64 4.29 -6.83
C LEU A 117 -16.81 4.43 -8.11
N THR A 118 -17.35 5.10 -9.13
CA THR A 118 -16.62 5.37 -10.38
C THR A 118 -15.55 6.46 -10.19
N GLY A 119 -15.78 7.42 -9.28
CA GLY A 119 -14.79 8.42 -8.87
C GLY A 119 -13.64 7.82 -8.07
N MET A 120 -13.91 6.84 -7.20
CA MET A 120 -12.88 6.03 -6.53
C MET A 120 -12.05 5.26 -7.55
N GLU A 121 -12.64 4.77 -8.64
CA GLU A 121 -11.89 4.15 -9.74
C GLU A 121 -10.83 5.10 -10.32
N LYS A 122 -11.19 6.36 -10.52
CA LYS A 122 -10.28 7.38 -11.05
C LYS A 122 -9.15 7.70 -10.04
N SER A 123 -9.46 7.74 -8.76
CA SER A 123 -8.48 7.92 -7.68
C SER A 123 -7.56 6.70 -7.54
N MET A 124 -8.11 5.48 -7.56
CA MET A 124 -7.33 4.25 -7.53
C MET A 124 -6.51 4.05 -8.81
N LYS A 125 -7.03 4.43 -9.98
CA LYS A 125 -6.28 4.40 -11.23
C LYS A 125 -5.03 5.30 -11.17
N ASN A 126 -5.13 6.43 -10.50
CA ASN A 126 -3.99 7.30 -10.22
C ASN A 126 -3.06 6.72 -9.12
N GLN A 127 -3.60 5.95 -8.16
CA GLN A 127 -2.82 5.28 -7.11
C GLN A 127 -2.01 4.09 -7.64
N TYR A 128 -2.53 3.40 -8.66
CA TYR A 128 -1.97 2.16 -9.18
C TYR A 128 -1.40 2.29 -10.59
N GLN A 129 -1.17 3.51 -11.06
CA GLN A 129 -0.62 3.72 -12.41
C GLN A 129 0.77 3.09 -12.62
N ASP A 130 1.47 2.72 -11.51
CA ASP A 130 2.75 2.05 -11.60
C ASP A 130 2.99 1.10 -10.42
N ALA A 131 3.29 -0.17 -10.68
CA ALA A 131 3.85 -1.11 -9.70
C ALA A 131 5.18 -0.58 -9.11
N SER A 132 5.91 0.23 -9.87
CA SER A 132 7.12 0.92 -9.43
C SER A 132 6.85 1.87 -8.25
N ASN A 133 5.71 2.54 -8.23
CA ASN A 133 5.34 3.48 -7.16
C ASN A 133 5.14 2.79 -5.81
N ILE A 134 4.52 1.60 -5.79
CA ILE A 134 4.36 0.81 -4.57
C ILE A 134 5.71 0.25 -4.12
N SER A 135 6.50 -0.26 -5.06
CA SER A 135 7.85 -0.76 -4.79
C SER A 135 8.77 0.33 -4.24
N ALA A 136 8.73 1.53 -4.82
CA ALA A 136 9.53 2.68 -4.34
C ALA A 136 9.21 3.04 -2.89
N ARG A 137 7.92 3.00 -2.48
CA ARG A 137 7.51 3.29 -1.11
C ARG A 137 7.97 2.20 -0.14
N ILE A 138 7.71 0.94 -0.46
CA ILE A 138 8.13 -0.21 0.35
C ILE A 138 9.65 -0.22 0.48
N ASN A 139 10.36 -0.02 -0.61
CA ASN A 139 11.83 -0.04 -0.65
C ASN A 139 12.43 1.09 0.20
N LEU A 140 11.89 2.31 0.13
CA LEU A 140 12.39 3.42 0.95
C LEU A 140 12.36 3.06 2.44
N HIS A 141 11.23 2.54 2.93
CA HIS A 141 11.07 2.19 4.33
C HIS A 141 11.90 0.97 4.73
N SER A 142 11.96 -0.08 3.91
CA SER A 142 12.67 -1.31 4.25
C SER A 142 14.19 -1.18 4.17
N LEU A 143 14.71 -0.43 3.17
CA LEU A 143 16.15 -0.30 2.94
C LEU A 143 16.82 0.72 3.87
N TYR A 144 16.11 1.82 4.18
CA TYR A 144 16.72 2.97 4.86
C TYR A 144 16.28 3.16 6.31
N SER A 145 15.41 2.30 6.85
CA SER A 145 15.08 2.26 8.28
C SER A 145 16.31 1.97 9.12
N VAL A 146 16.51 2.81 10.13
CA VAL A 146 17.59 2.65 11.12
C VAL A 146 17.24 1.56 12.12
N ASN A 147 15.96 1.41 12.45
CA ASN A 147 15.49 0.37 13.35
C ASN A 147 15.46 -1.00 12.66
N LYS A 148 16.40 -1.87 13.02
CA LYS A 148 16.56 -3.20 12.42
C LYS A 148 15.58 -4.23 12.96
N GLN A 149 14.82 -3.92 14.02
CA GLN A 149 13.76 -4.80 14.52
C GLN A 149 12.65 -5.00 13.48
N GLY A 150 12.29 -3.93 12.76
CA GLY A 150 11.19 -3.91 11.82
C GLY A 150 9.84 -3.59 12.47
N TRP A 151 8.97 -2.97 11.68
CA TRP A 151 7.66 -2.48 12.10
C TRP A 151 6.73 -3.58 12.60
N PHE A 152 6.55 -4.65 11.84
CA PHE A 152 5.63 -5.71 12.20
C PHE A 152 6.11 -6.58 13.37
N PRO A 153 7.40 -6.94 13.49
CA PRO A 153 7.93 -7.57 14.69
C PRO A 153 7.76 -6.72 15.94
N TRP A 154 7.94 -5.39 15.82
CA TRP A 154 7.72 -4.47 16.92
C TRP A 154 6.24 -4.37 17.33
N ILE A 155 5.31 -4.26 16.37
CA ILE A 155 3.87 -4.29 16.67
C ILE A 155 3.50 -5.58 17.40
N TYR A 156 3.97 -6.73 16.91
CA TYR A 156 3.68 -8.03 17.51
C TYR A 156 4.06 -8.08 18.99
N GLU A 157 5.19 -7.51 19.38
CA GLU A 157 5.58 -7.40 20.78
C GLU A 157 4.57 -6.58 21.61
N GLN A 158 4.00 -5.51 21.04
CA GLN A 158 3.00 -4.70 21.73
C GLN A 158 1.68 -5.46 21.90
N LEU A 159 1.39 -6.43 21.03
CA LEU A 159 0.20 -7.27 21.15
C LEU A 159 0.22 -8.16 22.38
N CYS A 160 1.41 -8.52 22.92
CA CYS A 160 1.60 -9.45 24.06
C CYS A 160 0.71 -10.70 23.93
N VAL A 161 0.76 -11.33 22.78
CA VAL A 161 -0.03 -12.52 22.45
C VAL A 161 0.32 -13.68 23.39
N ARG A 162 -0.67 -14.44 23.79
CA ARG A 162 -0.51 -15.60 24.70
C ARG A 162 -1.28 -16.81 24.20
N ASP A 163 -0.89 -17.95 24.69
CA ASP A 163 -1.58 -19.21 24.39
C ASP A 163 -3.05 -19.16 24.83
N GLY A 164 -3.93 -19.75 24.03
CA GLY A 164 -5.37 -19.78 24.26
C GLY A 164 -6.13 -18.48 23.93
N MET A 165 -5.44 -17.41 23.51
CA MET A 165 -6.11 -16.16 23.14
C MET A 165 -6.93 -16.29 21.85
N LYS A 166 -8.07 -15.57 21.80
CA LYS A 166 -8.83 -15.27 20.59
C LYS A 166 -8.55 -13.84 20.15
N VAL A 167 -8.00 -13.69 18.97
CA VAL A 167 -7.57 -12.41 18.40
C VAL A 167 -8.39 -12.09 17.16
N LEU A 168 -8.83 -10.86 17.02
CA LEU A 168 -9.43 -10.32 15.81
C LEU A 168 -8.52 -9.21 15.26
N GLU A 169 -8.15 -9.29 13.99
CA GLU A 169 -7.62 -8.14 13.27
C GLU A 169 -8.66 -7.63 12.28
N ILE A 170 -9.01 -6.35 12.40
CA ILE A 170 -9.86 -5.62 11.46
C ILE A 170 -8.97 -4.88 10.46
N GLY A 171 -9.27 -5.01 9.15
CA GLY A 171 -8.45 -4.44 8.09
C GLY A 171 -7.05 -5.08 8.03
N CYS A 172 -6.97 -6.41 7.96
CA CYS A 172 -5.70 -7.14 8.04
C CYS A 172 -4.79 -6.98 6.82
N GLY A 173 -5.30 -6.37 5.73
CA GLY A 173 -4.58 -6.30 4.48
C GLY A 173 -4.13 -7.68 4.00
N ASP A 174 -2.88 -7.79 3.61
CA ASP A 174 -2.27 -9.05 3.13
C ASP A 174 -1.76 -9.97 4.25
N GLY A 175 -2.03 -9.66 5.51
CA GLY A 175 -1.64 -10.47 6.67
C GLY A 175 -0.15 -10.44 7.01
N THR A 176 0.61 -9.46 6.53
CA THR A 176 2.07 -9.37 6.72
C THR A 176 2.45 -9.33 8.21
N LEU A 177 1.65 -8.71 9.09
CA LEU A 177 1.88 -8.71 10.54
C LEU A 177 2.07 -10.13 11.09
N TRP A 178 1.21 -11.03 10.70
CA TRP A 178 1.22 -12.42 11.18
C TRP A 178 2.23 -13.29 10.43
N LYS A 179 2.42 -13.04 9.14
CA LYS A 179 3.44 -13.71 8.33
C LYS A 179 4.84 -13.54 8.92
N GLU A 180 5.22 -12.30 9.24
CA GLU A 180 6.56 -11.98 9.77
C GLU A 180 6.79 -12.48 11.20
N ASN A 181 5.71 -12.78 11.93
CA ASN A 181 5.78 -13.25 13.31
C ASN A 181 5.28 -14.69 13.49
N LYS A 182 5.09 -15.42 12.40
CA LYS A 182 4.47 -16.75 12.41
C LYS A 182 5.14 -17.74 13.35
N ASP A 183 6.47 -17.73 13.38
CA ASP A 183 7.27 -18.65 14.21
C ASP A 183 7.21 -18.31 15.71
N LYS A 184 6.72 -17.13 16.07
CA LYS A 184 6.54 -16.68 17.44
C LYS A 184 5.14 -16.95 17.99
N LEU A 185 4.20 -17.37 17.12
CA LEU A 185 2.81 -17.58 17.50
C LEU A 185 2.67 -18.81 18.40
N PRO A 186 1.92 -18.71 19.52
CA PRO A 186 1.52 -19.87 20.29
C PRO A 186 0.78 -20.93 19.46
N GLU A 187 0.83 -22.17 19.90
CA GLU A 187 0.18 -23.28 19.18
C GLU A 187 -1.36 -23.24 19.28
N ASN A 188 -1.88 -22.88 20.45
CA ASN A 188 -3.32 -22.85 20.73
C ASN A 188 -3.92 -21.45 20.65
N ILE A 189 -3.52 -20.64 19.64
CA ILE A 189 -4.10 -19.32 19.42
C ILE A 189 -5.14 -19.39 18.28
N GLU A 190 -6.20 -18.61 18.41
CA GLU A 190 -7.20 -18.43 17.35
C GLU A 190 -7.16 -16.98 16.85
N ILE A 191 -6.75 -16.77 15.60
CA ILE A 191 -6.60 -15.46 14.97
C ILE A 191 -7.61 -15.35 13.83
N THR A 192 -8.53 -14.40 13.95
CA THR A 192 -9.45 -14.03 12.87
C THR A 192 -8.89 -12.81 12.14
N LEU A 193 -8.62 -12.97 10.85
CA LEU A 193 -8.22 -11.90 9.95
C LEU A 193 -9.42 -11.44 9.15
N SER A 194 -9.75 -10.14 9.23
CA SER A 194 -10.86 -9.57 8.48
C SER A 194 -10.43 -8.37 7.64
N ASP A 195 -11.07 -8.25 6.49
CA ASP A 195 -10.89 -7.11 5.59
C ASP A 195 -12.17 -6.90 4.77
N THR A 196 -12.39 -5.69 4.26
CA THR A 196 -13.46 -5.38 3.30
C THR A 196 -13.11 -5.78 1.89
N SER A 197 -11.85 -6.14 1.62
CA SER A 197 -11.34 -6.62 0.34
C SER A 197 -11.14 -8.14 0.37
N GLU A 198 -11.90 -8.87 -0.44
CA GLU A 198 -11.67 -10.31 -0.64
C GLU A 198 -10.30 -10.59 -1.28
N GLY A 199 -9.76 -9.64 -2.06
CA GLY A 199 -8.42 -9.72 -2.62
C GLY A 199 -7.36 -9.77 -1.54
N MET A 200 -7.43 -8.85 -0.56
CA MET A 200 -6.55 -8.84 0.61
C MET A 200 -6.65 -10.13 1.42
N LEU A 201 -7.86 -10.63 1.66
CA LEU A 201 -8.05 -11.91 2.37
C LEU A 201 -7.46 -13.11 1.63
N ARG A 202 -7.52 -13.13 0.29
CA ARG A 202 -6.84 -14.16 -0.51
C ARG A 202 -5.33 -14.10 -0.35
N ASP A 203 -4.76 -12.90 -0.38
CA ASP A 203 -3.33 -12.70 -0.19
C ASP A 203 -2.90 -13.02 1.24
N ALA A 204 -3.67 -12.61 2.25
CA ALA A 204 -3.45 -12.98 3.65
C ALA A 204 -3.41 -14.49 3.85
N ARG A 205 -4.38 -15.25 3.30
CA ARG A 205 -4.38 -16.73 3.36
C ARG A 205 -3.11 -17.34 2.79
N ARG A 206 -2.61 -16.78 1.67
CA ARG A 206 -1.38 -17.25 1.05
C ARG A 206 -0.16 -16.92 1.89
N ASN A 207 -0.11 -15.70 2.42
CA ASN A 207 1.02 -15.20 3.18
C ASN A 207 1.20 -15.88 4.52
N VAL A 208 0.13 -16.12 5.29
CA VAL A 208 0.23 -16.84 6.57
C VAL A 208 0.33 -18.34 6.40
N GLY A 209 -0.01 -18.87 5.22
CA GLY A 209 0.08 -20.28 4.86
C GLY A 209 -1.29 -20.99 4.84
N ILE A 210 -1.57 -21.63 3.69
CA ILE A 210 -2.80 -22.38 3.48
C ILE A 210 -2.82 -23.60 4.42
N GLY A 211 -3.87 -23.71 5.22
CA GLY A 211 -4.07 -24.86 6.13
C GLY A 211 -3.54 -24.64 7.55
N ASP A 212 -2.99 -23.49 7.88
CA ASP A 212 -2.63 -23.18 9.27
C ASP A 212 -3.92 -22.99 10.09
N HIS A 213 -4.20 -23.93 10.99
CA HIS A 213 -5.43 -24.02 11.78
C HIS A 213 -5.65 -22.86 12.75
N ARG A 214 -4.60 -22.11 13.05
CA ARG A 214 -4.64 -20.92 13.95
C ARG A 214 -5.39 -19.76 13.30
N PHE A 215 -5.52 -19.72 11.96
CA PHE A 215 -6.07 -18.59 11.21
C PHE A 215 -7.47 -18.87 10.67
N ARG A 216 -8.36 -17.89 10.83
CA ARG A 216 -9.67 -17.80 10.20
C ARG A 216 -9.76 -16.51 9.40
N PHE A 217 -10.48 -16.50 8.29
CA PHE A 217 -10.62 -15.36 7.40
C PHE A 217 -12.09 -15.00 7.24
N ARG A 218 -12.41 -13.73 7.42
CA ARG A 218 -13.78 -13.23 7.38
C ARG A 218 -13.86 -11.93 6.58
N HIS A 219 -14.76 -11.88 5.62
CA HIS A 219 -15.06 -10.68 4.85
C HIS A 219 -16.18 -9.93 5.55
N PHE A 220 -15.90 -8.75 6.09
CA PHE A 220 -16.89 -7.82 6.67
C PHE A 220 -16.31 -6.41 6.85
N ASP A 221 -17.22 -5.45 7.03
CA ASP A 221 -16.90 -4.08 7.40
C ASP A 221 -16.82 -3.95 8.93
N CYS A 222 -15.74 -3.33 9.43
CA CYS A 222 -15.49 -3.12 10.86
C CYS A 222 -16.54 -2.22 11.56
N HIS A 223 -17.35 -1.46 10.81
CA HIS A 223 -18.51 -0.74 11.36
C HIS A 223 -19.62 -1.69 11.86
N ARG A 224 -19.58 -2.96 11.48
CA ARG A 224 -20.50 -4.00 11.93
C ARG A 224 -19.79 -5.35 12.01
N ILE A 225 -19.25 -5.67 13.17
CA ILE A 225 -18.48 -6.92 13.39
C ILE A 225 -19.45 -8.08 13.64
N PRO A 226 -19.48 -9.13 12.77
CA PRO A 226 -20.46 -10.21 12.85
C PRO A 226 -20.07 -11.29 13.87
N TYR A 227 -19.78 -10.85 15.09
CA TYR A 227 -19.47 -11.70 16.23
C TYR A 227 -20.31 -11.27 17.45
N GLU A 228 -20.50 -12.21 18.35
CA GLU A 228 -21.19 -11.97 19.63
C GLU A 228 -20.35 -11.08 20.54
N ASP A 229 -21.01 -10.47 21.52
CA ASP A 229 -20.36 -9.69 22.55
C ASP A 229 -19.29 -10.51 23.27
N GLN A 230 -18.21 -9.87 23.69
CA GLN A 230 -17.16 -10.49 24.50
C GLN A 230 -16.52 -11.75 23.87
N SER A 231 -16.37 -11.76 22.55
CA SER A 231 -15.81 -12.91 21.80
C SER A 231 -14.28 -12.96 21.78
N PHE A 232 -13.59 -11.81 21.94
CA PHE A 232 -12.15 -11.69 21.71
C PHE A 232 -11.38 -11.16 22.92
N ASP A 233 -10.17 -11.66 23.10
CA ASP A 233 -9.23 -11.20 24.12
C ASP A 233 -8.42 -9.99 23.63
N LEU A 234 -8.23 -9.88 22.31
CA LEU A 234 -7.47 -8.84 21.66
C LEU A 234 -8.12 -8.49 20.32
N VAL A 235 -8.27 -7.19 20.04
CA VAL A 235 -8.59 -6.66 18.71
C VAL A 235 -7.42 -5.81 18.22
N VAL A 236 -7.05 -5.97 16.95
CA VAL A 236 -5.95 -5.26 16.30
C VAL A 236 -6.48 -4.48 15.11
N ALA A 237 -6.00 -3.25 14.91
CA ALA A 237 -6.30 -2.41 13.75
C ALA A 237 -5.02 -1.73 13.24
N GLY A 238 -4.35 -2.35 12.27
CA GLY A 238 -3.10 -1.85 11.72
C GLY A 238 -3.31 -0.80 10.63
N HIS A 239 -3.17 0.50 10.92
CA HIS A 239 -3.37 1.60 9.96
C HIS A 239 -4.76 1.61 9.29
N VAL A 240 -5.82 1.39 10.07
CA VAL A 240 -7.20 1.23 9.57
C VAL A 240 -8.09 2.41 9.95
N LEU A 241 -8.06 2.88 11.20
CA LEU A 241 -9.08 3.78 11.74
C LEU A 241 -9.22 5.09 10.97
N PHE A 242 -8.15 5.66 10.47
CA PHE A 242 -8.22 6.90 9.68
C PHE A 242 -8.87 6.73 8.30
N TYR A 243 -9.11 5.49 7.84
CA TYR A 243 -9.89 5.21 6.64
C TYR A 243 -11.38 5.00 6.93
N CYS A 244 -11.76 4.79 8.20
CA CYS A 244 -13.14 4.56 8.58
C CYS A 244 -13.96 5.86 8.52
N GLU A 245 -15.17 5.79 7.97
CA GLU A 245 -16.08 6.95 7.89
C GLU A 245 -16.62 7.35 9.27
N ASP A 246 -16.99 6.36 10.09
CA ASP A 246 -17.51 6.54 11.46
C ASP A 246 -16.61 5.80 12.48
N ILE A 247 -15.52 6.45 12.89
CA ILE A 247 -14.59 5.92 13.90
C ILE A 247 -15.30 5.63 15.23
N PRO A 248 -16.19 6.49 15.75
CA PRO A 248 -17.04 6.19 16.89
C PRO A 248 -17.79 4.87 16.78
N GLN A 249 -18.39 4.55 15.65
CA GLN A 249 -19.08 3.28 15.44
C GLN A 249 -18.14 2.09 15.49
N VAL A 250 -16.97 2.19 14.87
CA VAL A 250 -15.94 1.13 14.95
C VAL A 250 -15.49 0.90 16.39
N CYS A 251 -15.25 1.97 17.16
CA CYS A 251 -14.90 1.87 18.57
C CYS A 251 -15.98 1.17 19.41
N ARG A 252 -17.27 1.46 19.16
CA ARG A 252 -18.40 0.76 19.81
C ARG A 252 -18.40 -0.72 19.50
N GLU A 253 -18.22 -1.10 18.25
CA GLU A 253 -18.19 -2.50 17.83
C GLU A 253 -16.97 -3.24 18.41
N VAL A 254 -15.79 -2.63 18.37
CA VAL A 254 -14.58 -3.18 18.99
C VAL A 254 -14.79 -3.40 20.49
N LYS A 255 -15.33 -2.40 21.19
CA LYS A 255 -15.64 -2.51 22.62
C LYS A 255 -16.62 -3.66 22.88
N ARG A 256 -17.68 -3.77 22.10
CA ARG A 256 -18.71 -4.81 22.24
C ARG A 256 -18.12 -6.22 22.11
N VAL A 257 -17.27 -6.45 21.13
CA VAL A 257 -16.72 -7.79 20.87
C VAL A 257 -15.53 -8.16 21.75
N LEU A 258 -14.91 -7.18 22.42
CA LEU A 258 -13.85 -7.41 23.39
C LEU A 258 -14.42 -7.93 24.71
N LYS A 259 -13.79 -8.94 25.28
CA LYS A 259 -14.05 -9.39 26.65
C LYS A 259 -13.71 -8.30 27.67
N PRO A 260 -14.30 -8.33 28.88
CA PRO A 260 -13.82 -7.51 29.99
C PRO A 260 -12.34 -7.78 30.24
N GLY A 261 -11.52 -6.73 30.36
CA GLY A 261 -10.07 -6.82 30.45
C GLY A 261 -9.36 -7.13 29.12
N GLY A 262 -10.10 -7.29 28.02
CA GLY A 262 -9.56 -7.42 26.67
C GLY A 262 -8.91 -6.12 26.18
N ARG A 263 -8.05 -6.22 25.17
CA ARG A 263 -7.25 -5.09 24.68
C ARG A 263 -7.58 -4.75 23.24
N PHE A 264 -7.56 -3.46 22.95
CA PHE A 264 -7.55 -2.91 21.62
C PHE A 264 -6.17 -2.32 21.32
N VAL A 265 -5.54 -2.74 20.23
CA VAL A 265 -4.27 -2.21 19.76
C VAL A 265 -4.44 -1.69 18.34
N CYS A 266 -4.25 -0.38 18.14
CA CYS A 266 -4.38 0.22 16.82
C CYS A 266 -3.19 1.10 16.48
N SER A 267 -2.68 0.97 15.25
CA SER A 267 -1.55 1.76 14.79
C SER A 267 -2.00 2.95 13.96
N THR A 268 -1.22 4.04 14.09
CA THR A 268 -1.36 5.26 13.30
C THR A 268 -0.03 6.01 13.26
N TYR A 269 -0.04 7.21 12.70
CA TYR A 269 1.09 8.13 12.63
C TYR A 269 0.67 9.55 13.00
N GLY A 270 1.64 10.39 13.34
CA GLY A 270 1.43 11.79 13.71
C GLY A 270 1.78 12.77 12.60
N SER A 271 1.60 14.05 12.90
CA SER A 271 1.84 15.16 11.98
C SER A 271 3.29 15.30 11.53
N GLU A 272 4.23 14.80 12.35
CA GLU A 272 5.66 14.87 12.08
C GLU A 272 6.18 13.74 11.16
N HIS A 273 5.29 12.79 10.82
CA HIS A 273 5.67 11.65 9.98
C HIS A 273 6.07 12.09 8.59
N MET A 274 7.33 11.81 8.19
CA MET A 274 7.89 12.14 6.87
C MET A 274 7.88 13.64 6.55
N LYS A 275 7.86 14.54 7.56
CA LYS A 275 7.76 15.98 7.37
C LYS A 275 8.89 16.57 6.51
N GLU A 276 10.11 16.04 6.66
CA GLU A 276 11.29 16.52 5.95
C GLU A 276 11.17 16.33 4.44
N VAL A 277 10.39 15.34 4.00
CA VAL A 277 10.10 15.13 2.57
C VAL A 277 9.16 16.21 2.05
N SER A 278 8.15 16.57 2.81
CA SER A 278 7.25 17.69 2.47
C SER A 278 8.00 19.02 2.46
N GLU A 279 8.84 19.28 3.46
CA GLU A 279 9.69 20.47 3.53
C GLU A 279 10.69 20.55 2.36
N LEU A 280 11.27 19.42 1.97
CA LEU A 280 12.18 19.32 0.83
C LEU A 280 11.52 19.78 -0.46
N VAL A 281 10.34 19.24 -0.77
CA VAL A 281 9.64 19.58 -2.03
C VAL A 281 9.08 21.00 -2.01
N GLN A 282 8.58 21.47 -0.88
CA GLN A 282 8.10 22.85 -0.73
C GLN A 282 9.23 23.87 -0.81
N SER A 283 10.43 23.52 -0.37
CA SER A 283 11.62 24.37 -0.56
C SER A 283 12.10 24.43 -2.01
N PHE A 284 11.72 23.48 -2.85
CA PHE A 284 11.96 23.50 -4.29
C PHE A 284 10.88 24.29 -5.03
N ASP A 285 9.61 24.06 -4.67
CA ASP A 285 8.47 24.79 -5.19
C ASP A 285 7.34 24.74 -4.15
N ASP A 286 6.93 25.89 -3.61
CA ASP A 286 5.97 26.02 -2.49
C ASP A 286 4.55 25.55 -2.82
N ARG A 287 4.24 25.39 -4.12
CA ARG A 287 2.96 24.88 -4.61
C ARG A 287 2.83 23.35 -4.52
N ILE A 288 3.94 22.65 -4.27
CA ILE A 288 3.93 21.17 -4.24
C ILE A 288 3.31 20.68 -2.93
N VAL A 289 2.31 19.82 -3.10
CA VAL A 289 1.64 19.09 -2.03
C VAL A 289 1.73 17.58 -2.33
N LEU A 290 2.35 16.81 -1.44
CA LEU A 290 2.57 15.37 -1.63
C LEU A 290 1.35 14.50 -1.32
N SER A 291 0.43 15.00 -0.48
CA SER A 291 -0.84 14.32 -0.17
C SER A 291 -1.95 15.35 -0.03
N ALA A 292 -3.07 15.10 -0.73
CA ALA A 292 -4.25 15.96 -0.64
C ALA A 292 -4.99 15.79 0.70
N GLU A 293 -4.84 14.63 1.35
CA GLU A 293 -5.53 14.29 2.61
C GLU A 293 -4.51 14.07 3.72
N LYS A 294 -4.76 14.68 4.86
CA LYS A 294 -3.99 14.50 6.08
C LYS A 294 -4.72 13.49 6.98
N LEU A 295 -4.54 12.22 6.70
CA LEU A 295 -5.26 11.14 7.39
C LEU A 295 -5.05 11.15 8.92
N TYR A 296 -3.89 11.62 9.40
CA TYR A 296 -3.62 11.78 10.83
C TYR A 296 -4.53 12.81 11.52
N GLU A 297 -5.13 13.74 10.79
CA GLU A 297 -6.14 14.66 11.35
C GLU A 297 -7.45 13.95 11.68
N ARG A 298 -7.77 12.82 11.01
CA ARG A 298 -8.94 11.99 11.30
C ARG A 298 -8.70 11.06 12.49
N PHE A 299 -7.57 10.37 12.48
CA PHE A 299 -7.10 9.53 13.59
C PHE A 299 -5.57 9.45 13.54
N GLY A 300 -4.92 10.26 14.33
CA GLY A 300 -3.48 10.39 14.43
C GLY A 300 -2.97 10.26 15.87
N ARG A 301 -1.67 10.40 16.02
CA ARG A 301 -1.04 10.43 17.33
C ARG A 301 -1.62 11.52 18.24
N GLU A 302 -1.93 12.67 17.66
CA GLU A 302 -2.33 13.88 18.38
C GLU A 302 -3.75 13.81 18.94
N ASN A 303 -4.67 13.13 18.25
CA ASN A 303 -6.09 13.09 18.61
C ASN A 303 -6.61 11.69 18.96
N GLY A 304 -5.83 10.65 18.68
CA GLY A 304 -6.28 9.27 18.84
C GLY A 304 -6.57 8.89 20.29
N ALA A 305 -5.81 9.40 21.27
CA ALA A 305 -6.08 9.16 22.68
C ALA A 305 -7.46 9.69 23.09
N GLU A 306 -7.77 10.96 22.79
CA GLU A 306 -9.05 11.60 23.09
C GLU A 306 -10.24 10.85 22.48
N ILE A 307 -10.08 10.34 21.25
CA ILE A 307 -11.10 9.53 20.58
C ILE A 307 -11.32 8.21 21.31
N LEU A 308 -10.24 7.51 21.64
CA LEU A 308 -10.31 6.17 22.26
C LEU A 308 -10.79 6.20 23.70
N GLU A 309 -10.42 7.22 24.50
CA GLU A 309 -10.80 7.39 25.90
C GLU A 309 -12.32 7.53 26.10
N GLN A 310 -13.09 7.85 25.06
CA GLN A 310 -14.54 7.86 25.08
C GLN A 310 -15.14 6.44 25.19
N TYR A 311 -14.38 5.42 24.84
CA TYR A 311 -14.85 4.03 24.75
C TYR A 311 -14.04 3.07 25.63
N PHE A 312 -12.78 3.32 25.83
CA PHE A 312 -11.81 2.44 26.48
C PHE A 312 -11.16 3.11 27.69
N THR A 313 -10.57 2.30 28.54
CA THR A 313 -9.78 2.76 29.68
C THR A 313 -8.28 2.55 29.41
N ASP A 314 -7.46 3.19 30.23
CA ASP A 314 -6.00 3.00 30.22
C ASP A 314 -5.39 3.14 28.81
N VAL A 315 -5.82 4.18 28.09
CA VAL A 315 -5.34 4.47 26.73
C VAL A 315 -3.93 5.07 26.80
N TYR A 316 -2.96 4.46 26.16
CA TYR A 316 -1.63 5.04 26.04
C TYR A 316 -0.98 4.78 24.67
N TRP A 317 -0.10 5.68 24.29
CA TRP A 317 0.69 5.63 23.06
C TRP A 317 2.02 4.94 23.27
N ARG A 318 2.45 4.11 22.31
CA ARG A 318 3.79 3.58 22.19
C ARG A 318 4.37 4.01 20.85
N THR A 319 5.47 4.76 20.90
CA THR A 319 6.19 5.19 19.70
C THR A 319 7.05 4.05 19.16
N TYR A 320 7.03 3.88 17.85
CA TYR A 320 8.04 3.08 17.15
C TYR A 320 9.24 3.98 16.86
N GLU A 321 10.28 3.84 17.66
CA GLU A 321 11.49 4.64 17.51
C GLU A 321 12.23 4.25 16.22
N ASP A 322 12.10 5.07 15.18
CA ASP A 322 12.72 4.85 13.88
C ASP A 322 12.93 6.17 13.13
N GLU A 323 13.88 6.16 12.23
CA GLU A 323 14.13 7.20 11.24
C GLU A 323 14.60 6.55 9.93
N LEU A 324 14.48 7.25 8.81
CA LEU A 324 15.14 6.84 7.59
C LEU A 324 16.39 7.67 7.38
N VAL A 325 17.47 7.05 6.94
CA VAL A 325 18.71 7.73 6.55
C VAL A 325 19.02 7.37 5.11
N ILE A 326 18.79 8.32 4.22
CA ILE A 326 18.86 8.11 2.77
C ILE A 326 20.15 8.73 2.23
N PRO A 327 21.13 7.92 1.80
CA PRO A 327 22.39 8.41 1.26
C PRO A 327 22.32 8.76 -0.24
N ASP A 328 21.32 8.24 -0.96
CA ASP A 328 21.19 8.32 -2.41
C ASP A 328 19.93 9.11 -2.80
N PRO A 329 20.02 10.12 -3.72
CA PRO A 329 18.87 10.89 -4.16
C PRO A 329 17.79 10.07 -4.89
N GLU A 330 18.17 9.04 -5.66
CA GLU A 330 17.25 8.36 -6.57
C GLU A 330 16.07 7.67 -5.85
N PRO A 331 16.27 6.91 -4.75
CA PRO A 331 15.16 6.33 -3.99
C PRO A 331 14.21 7.38 -3.39
N LEU A 332 14.76 8.53 -2.95
CA LEU A 332 13.96 9.63 -2.42
C LEU A 332 13.14 10.31 -3.52
N ILE A 333 13.73 10.54 -4.69
CA ILE A 333 13.04 11.10 -5.86
C ILE A 333 11.92 10.14 -6.31
N SER A 334 12.21 8.85 -6.41
CA SER A 334 11.23 7.82 -6.76
C SER A 334 10.07 7.81 -5.77
N TYR A 335 10.36 7.90 -4.47
CA TYR A 335 9.33 8.01 -3.43
C TYR A 335 8.46 9.27 -3.63
N ILE A 336 9.07 10.45 -3.80
CA ILE A 336 8.37 11.73 -4.00
C ILE A 336 7.44 11.64 -5.22
N LEU A 337 7.93 11.14 -6.35
CA LEU A 337 7.13 11.00 -7.56
C LEU A 337 6.00 9.97 -7.41
N SER A 338 6.15 9.00 -6.50
CA SER A 338 5.11 8.02 -6.18
C SER A 338 3.99 8.55 -5.29
N CYS A 339 4.11 9.75 -4.73
CA CYS A 339 3.11 10.37 -3.88
C CYS A 339 1.85 10.78 -4.66
N HIS A 340 0.72 10.98 -3.96
CA HIS A 340 -0.61 11.18 -4.54
C HIS A 340 -1.04 12.65 -4.58
N GLY A 341 -0.08 13.55 -4.53
CA GLY A 341 -0.31 14.99 -4.61
C GLY A 341 -0.23 15.54 -6.03
N ASN A 342 0.22 16.79 -6.13
CA ASN A 342 0.39 17.52 -7.38
C ASN A 342 1.86 17.60 -7.85
N GLN A 343 2.78 16.90 -7.17
CA GLN A 343 4.23 17.01 -7.38
C GLN A 343 4.66 16.77 -8.84
N SER A 344 4.01 15.84 -9.54
CA SER A 344 4.34 15.55 -10.94
C SER A 344 4.16 16.74 -11.86
N GLN A 345 3.20 17.63 -11.58
CA GLN A 345 2.93 18.83 -12.39
C GLN A 345 4.07 19.85 -12.34
N TYR A 346 4.78 19.91 -11.20
CA TYR A 346 5.83 20.92 -10.96
C TYR A 346 7.25 20.38 -11.07
N ILE A 347 7.41 19.04 -10.98
CA ILE A 347 8.73 18.40 -11.01
C ILE A 347 9.09 17.90 -12.39
N LEU A 348 8.17 17.29 -13.17
CA LEU A 348 8.53 16.58 -14.40
C LEU A 348 9.19 17.49 -15.45
N ASP A 349 8.68 18.70 -15.66
CA ASP A 349 9.26 19.66 -16.61
C ASP A 349 10.63 20.22 -16.15
N ARG A 350 10.90 20.13 -14.84
CA ARG A 350 12.13 20.60 -14.19
C ARG A 350 12.93 19.44 -13.57
N TYR A 351 12.76 18.22 -14.08
CA TYR A 351 13.28 17.00 -13.45
C TYR A 351 14.80 17.07 -13.18
N LYS A 352 15.61 17.51 -14.14
CA LYS A 352 17.07 17.63 -13.97
C LYS A 352 17.46 18.63 -12.88
N GLU A 353 16.72 19.73 -12.76
CA GLU A 353 16.92 20.72 -11.72
C GLU A 353 16.55 20.13 -10.35
N PHE A 354 15.42 19.45 -10.27
CA PHE A 354 14.97 18.77 -9.04
C PHE A 354 15.95 17.67 -8.62
N GLN A 355 16.41 16.84 -9.54
CA GLN A 355 17.41 15.81 -9.27
C GLN A 355 18.71 16.41 -8.69
N THR A 356 19.20 17.48 -9.30
CA THR A 356 20.40 18.19 -8.82
C THR A 356 20.18 18.78 -7.42
N TYR A 357 19.00 19.34 -7.18
CA TYR A 357 18.59 19.89 -5.88
C TYR A 357 18.55 18.80 -4.79
N VAL A 358 17.87 17.67 -5.05
CA VAL A 358 17.78 16.55 -4.10
C VAL A 358 19.16 15.95 -3.83
N ARG A 359 19.99 15.77 -4.87
CA ARG A 359 21.38 15.26 -4.74
C ARG A 359 22.18 16.11 -3.75
N LYS A 360 22.11 17.43 -3.87
CA LYS A 360 22.78 18.35 -2.94
C LYS A 360 22.30 18.21 -1.49
N LYS A 361 21.01 17.91 -1.31
CA LYS A 361 20.41 17.71 0.02
C LYS A 361 20.75 16.36 0.64
N THR A 362 21.01 15.34 -0.18
CA THR A 362 21.33 13.98 0.27
C THR A 362 22.82 13.70 0.43
N GLU A 363 23.73 14.58 0.01
CA GLU A 363 25.20 14.40 0.06
C GLU A 363 25.74 13.95 1.42
N LYS A 364 25.09 14.34 2.53
CA LYS A 364 25.48 14.00 3.90
C LYS A 364 24.54 12.98 4.57
N GLY A 365 23.70 12.33 3.76
CA GLY A 365 22.58 11.55 4.25
C GLY A 365 21.36 12.41 4.59
N PHE A 366 20.21 12.12 4.01
CA PHE A 366 18.96 12.81 4.28
C PHE A 366 18.18 12.04 5.34
N ARG A 367 17.95 12.69 6.49
CA ARG A 367 17.22 12.07 7.59
C ARG A 367 15.73 12.39 7.49
N ILE A 368 14.91 11.40 7.73
CA ILE A 368 13.45 11.51 7.67
C ILE A 368 12.87 10.95 8.96
N THR A 369 12.06 11.74 9.63
CA THR A 369 11.34 11.37 10.85
C THR A 369 10.26 10.35 10.56
N LYS A 370 10.22 9.28 11.36
CA LYS A 370 9.11 8.33 11.39
C LYS A 370 8.33 8.50 12.68
N ASP A 371 7.29 9.32 12.63
CA ASP A 371 6.38 9.53 13.76
C ASP A 371 5.20 8.56 13.66
N ALA A 372 5.44 7.31 14.02
CA ALA A 372 4.46 6.24 13.96
C ALA A 372 4.48 5.41 15.25
N GLY A 373 3.39 4.71 15.52
CA GLY A 373 3.29 3.88 16.72
C GLY A 373 1.92 3.23 16.86
N VAL A 374 1.62 2.79 18.07
CA VAL A 374 0.35 2.17 18.41
C VAL A 374 -0.28 2.82 19.64
N PHE A 375 -1.60 2.92 19.64
CA PHE A 375 -2.39 3.05 20.85
C PHE A 375 -2.71 1.67 21.41
N ILE A 376 -2.65 1.55 22.71
CA ILE A 376 -3.09 0.38 23.46
C ILE A 376 -4.14 0.84 24.45
N ALA A 377 -5.32 0.19 24.42
CA ALA A 377 -6.47 0.54 25.22
C ALA A 377 -7.13 -0.72 25.77
N TRP A 378 -7.80 -0.62 26.95
CA TRP A 378 -8.46 -1.74 27.61
C TRP A 378 -9.96 -1.58 27.61
N ASN A 379 -10.67 -2.71 27.48
CA ASN A 379 -12.09 -2.83 27.73
C ASN A 379 -12.28 -3.16 29.23
N SER A 380 -12.78 -2.19 30.00
CA SER A 380 -13.09 -2.34 31.42
C SER A 380 -14.40 -3.10 31.62
#